data_417d2f63bcf90fdbe67ff6b249b7887f
#
_entry.id   417d2f63bcf90fdbe67ff6b249b7887f
#
_cell.length_a   1.000
_cell.length_b   1.000
_cell.length_c   1.000
_cell.angle_alpha   90.00
_cell.angle_beta   90.00
_cell.angle_gamma   90.00
#
_symmetry.space_group_name_H-M   'P 1'
#
loop_
_entity.id
_entity.type
_entity.pdbx_description
1 polymer ?
#
loop_
_entity_poly.entity_id
_entity_poly.type
_entity_poly.pdbx_seq_one_letter_code
_entity_poly.pdbx_strand_id
1 'polypeptide(L)'
;MKTLPGKCIALLIALSAGLFAGHVHAATLKVGDPAPKLQVSKWVQGEPVNSFDKDKVYLVEFWATWCGPCRVSIPHLNELHLKFKDKGLVVIGQDVWENDITKVAPFVKEMGEKMTYRVALDLVEKEKDPKSRGAMAETWMSAAGQNGIPSAFLVNKQGRIAWIGHPMTLEEKTIEAVLDGTYDVEKAATEFAASQKRELEMRSLYMDLNKAMRAKNWDDADAALAKIEKALPEEERDRMGMTRFNILIGRKDFKGAYQLASKLADAQKDNAMFQNQLAWDIATRKGLEERDLPLAEKLALRANELSKGRDAAILDTVARVYFLKGEKKKAVDFQQKAVDLADADAKKAFHATLESYKEGKEPNSEE
;
A
#
# COMPACT_ATOMS: atom_id res chain seq x y z
N MET A 1 -20.53 -48.85 51.49
CA MET A 1 -19.17 -49.31 51.83
C MET A 1 -18.25 -49.11 50.63
N LYS A 2 -17.12 -48.42 50.85
CA LYS A 2 -15.97 -48.19 49.99
C LYS A 2 -16.17 -47.26 48.77
N THR A 3 -15.92 -46.00 49.01
CA THR A 3 -15.57 -44.93 48.09
C THR A 3 -14.24 -45.21 47.45
N LEU A 4 -14.12 -44.96 46.13
CA LEU A 4 -12.86 -44.84 45.39
C LEU A 4 -12.75 -43.45 44.80
N PRO A 5 -11.60 -42.80 44.86
CA PRO A 5 -11.45 -41.40 44.51
C PRO A 5 -11.25 -41.19 43.01
N GLY A 6 -11.89 -40.18 42.49
CA GLY A 6 -11.72 -39.72 41.11
C GLY A 6 -10.31 -39.16 40.84
N LYS A 7 -9.69 -39.66 39.83
CA LYS A 7 -8.45 -39.11 39.27
C LYS A 7 -8.81 -38.00 38.28
N CYS A 8 -8.51 -36.76 38.65
CA CYS A 8 -8.45 -35.65 37.71
C CYS A 8 -7.30 -35.89 36.72
N ILE A 9 -7.63 -36.17 35.46
CA ILE A 9 -6.67 -36.15 34.37
C ILE A 9 -6.61 -34.72 33.86
N ALA A 10 -5.55 -34.02 34.21
CA ALA A 10 -5.23 -32.72 33.63
C ALA A 10 -4.73 -32.95 32.20
N LEU A 11 -5.56 -32.58 31.24
CA LEU A 11 -5.23 -32.58 29.82
C LEU A 11 -4.33 -31.36 29.53
N LEU A 12 -3.00 -31.58 29.47
CA LEU A 12 -2.03 -30.61 28.99
C LEU A 12 -2.21 -30.47 27.49
N ILE A 13 -2.92 -29.45 27.06
CA ILE A 13 -2.92 -28.99 25.66
C ILE A 13 -1.60 -28.24 25.45
N ALA A 14 -0.63 -28.94 24.85
CA ALA A 14 0.57 -28.32 24.32
C ALA A 14 0.17 -27.49 23.10
N LEU A 15 0.02 -26.17 23.27
CA LEU A 15 -0.07 -25.22 22.18
C LEU A 15 1.31 -25.17 21.49
N SER A 16 1.50 -25.97 20.44
CA SER A 16 2.60 -25.83 19.51
C SER A 16 2.37 -24.54 18.70
N ALA A 17 2.90 -23.43 19.21
CA ALA A 17 3.06 -22.22 18.42
C ALA A 17 4.06 -22.51 17.29
N GLY A 18 3.53 -22.93 16.14
CA GLY A 18 4.31 -23.03 14.90
C GLY A 18 4.81 -21.64 14.56
N LEU A 19 6.05 -21.37 14.88
CA LEU A 19 6.82 -20.26 14.34
C LEU A 19 6.90 -20.45 12.82
N PHE A 20 5.96 -19.88 12.08
CA PHE A 20 6.15 -19.58 10.67
C PHE A 20 7.21 -18.47 10.58
N ALA A 21 8.46 -18.83 10.78
CA ALA A 21 9.59 -18.07 10.28
C ALA A 21 9.50 -18.13 8.76
N GLY A 22 8.75 -17.23 8.16
CA GLY A 22 8.84 -16.97 6.73
C GLY A 22 10.30 -16.62 6.45
N HIS A 23 11.04 -17.56 5.87
CA HIS A 23 12.37 -17.31 5.39
C HIS A 23 12.26 -16.23 4.32
N VAL A 24 12.62 -15.01 4.66
CA VAL A 24 12.90 -13.97 3.67
C VAL A 24 14.16 -14.46 2.96
N HIS A 25 13.98 -15.16 1.86
CA HIS A 25 15.11 -15.47 0.98
C HIS A 25 15.69 -14.15 0.53
N ALA A 26 16.95 -13.90 0.83
CA ALA A 26 17.67 -12.78 0.25
C ALA A 26 17.55 -12.90 -1.28
N ALA A 27 17.24 -11.80 -1.95
CA ALA A 27 17.17 -11.78 -3.40
C ALA A 27 18.47 -12.33 -3.98
N THR A 28 18.35 -13.39 -4.77
CA THR A 28 19.50 -14.09 -5.40
C THR A 28 19.78 -13.53 -6.78
N LEU A 29 18.82 -12.83 -7.40
CA LEU A 29 18.92 -12.20 -8.71
C LEU A 29 18.90 -10.66 -8.55
N LYS A 30 19.86 -9.99 -9.15
CA LYS A 30 20.04 -8.54 -9.04
C LYS A 30 20.55 -7.91 -10.34
N VAL A 31 20.57 -6.60 -10.38
CA VAL A 31 21.23 -5.86 -11.47
C VAL A 31 22.68 -6.27 -11.54
N GLY A 32 23.17 -6.51 -12.76
CA GLY A 32 24.51 -7.01 -13.04
C GLY A 32 24.62 -8.52 -13.23
N ASP A 33 23.67 -9.30 -12.71
CA ASP A 33 23.66 -10.76 -12.87
C ASP A 33 23.28 -11.17 -14.31
N PRO A 34 23.69 -12.38 -14.75
CA PRO A 34 23.18 -12.96 -15.98
C PRO A 34 21.65 -13.12 -15.88
N ALA A 35 20.96 -12.69 -16.93
CA ALA A 35 19.50 -12.87 -17.03
C ALA A 35 19.15 -14.37 -17.06
N PRO A 36 18.16 -14.85 -16.25
CA PRO A 36 17.72 -16.23 -16.33
C PRO A 36 17.14 -16.56 -17.72
N LYS A 37 17.09 -17.84 -18.05
CA LYS A 37 16.48 -18.28 -19.32
C LYS A 37 14.99 -17.96 -19.35
N LEU A 38 14.48 -17.68 -20.56
CA LEU A 38 13.05 -17.60 -20.81
C LEU A 38 12.45 -19.02 -20.76
N GLN A 39 11.49 -19.21 -19.87
CA GLN A 39 10.79 -20.50 -19.66
C GLN A 39 9.30 -20.28 -19.85
N VAL A 40 8.87 -20.26 -21.11
CA VAL A 40 7.50 -19.96 -21.50
C VAL A 40 6.77 -21.23 -21.95
N SER A 41 5.51 -21.35 -21.61
CA SER A 41 4.65 -22.46 -22.07
C SER A 41 4.09 -22.21 -23.48
N LYS A 42 3.82 -20.93 -23.79
CA LYS A 42 3.22 -20.53 -25.09
C LYS A 42 3.48 -19.06 -25.36
N TRP A 43 3.74 -18.74 -26.62
CA TRP A 43 3.68 -17.38 -27.15
C TRP A 43 2.25 -17.08 -27.63
N VAL A 44 1.65 -16.04 -27.08
CA VAL A 44 0.28 -15.61 -27.42
C VAL A 44 0.31 -14.65 -28.59
N GLN A 45 1.38 -13.81 -28.65
CA GLN A 45 1.55 -12.79 -29.69
C GLN A 45 3.04 -12.59 -30.00
N GLY A 46 3.32 -12.32 -31.27
CA GLY A 46 4.67 -12.03 -31.78
C GLY A 46 5.54 -13.27 -31.96
N GLU A 47 6.71 -13.06 -32.58
CA GLU A 47 7.66 -14.15 -32.84
C GLU A 47 8.31 -14.65 -31.55
N PRO A 48 8.45 -15.96 -31.36
CA PRO A 48 9.11 -16.56 -30.21
C PRO A 48 10.55 -16.08 -30.03
N VAL A 49 10.94 -15.89 -28.76
CA VAL A 49 12.32 -15.63 -28.35
C VAL A 49 12.82 -16.85 -27.58
N ASN A 50 13.76 -17.59 -28.17
CA ASN A 50 14.31 -18.81 -27.56
C ASN A 50 15.52 -18.53 -26.66
N SER A 51 16.24 -17.43 -26.94
CA SER A 51 17.42 -16.97 -26.18
C SER A 51 17.63 -15.48 -26.39
N PHE A 52 18.40 -14.86 -25.50
CA PHE A 52 18.80 -13.46 -25.68
C PHE A 52 19.89 -13.37 -26.77
N ASP A 53 19.58 -12.61 -27.81
CA ASP A 53 20.48 -12.27 -28.90
C ASP A 53 21.47 -11.18 -28.44
N LYS A 54 22.74 -11.33 -28.76
CA LYS A 54 23.81 -10.38 -28.37
C LYS A 54 23.69 -9.00 -29.02
N ASP A 55 22.91 -8.90 -30.09
CA ASP A 55 22.71 -7.62 -30.79
C ASP A 55 21.44 -6.88 -30.32
N LYS A 56 20.71 -7.44 -29.36
CA LYS A 56 19.43 -6.91 -28.88
C LYS A 56 19.41 -6.64 -27.40
N VAL A 57 18.57 -5.69 -27.02
CA VAL A 57 18.21 -5.38 -25.64
C VAL A 57 16.78 -5.90 -25.40
N TYR A 58 16.54 -6.51 -24.26
CA TYR A 58 15.23 -7.09 -23.94
C TYR A 58 14.63 -6.40 -22.74
N LEU A 59 13.36 -6.00 -22.85
CA LEU A 59 12.54 -5.52 -21.74
C LEU A 59 11.50 -6.58 -21.45
N VAL A 60 11.66 -7.32 -20.35
CA VAL A 60 10.75 -8.37 -19.91
C VAL A 60 9.89 -7.79 -18.79
N GLU A 61 8.60 -7.59 -19.07
CA GLU A 61 7.61 -7.09 -18.12
C GLU A 61 6.71 -8.23 -17.66
N PHE A 62 6.47 -8.29 -16.35
CA PHE A 62 5.63 -9.28 -15.70
C PHE A 62 4.28 -8.67 -15.34
N TRP A 63 3.20 -9.32 -15.80
CA TRP A 63 1.85 -8.79 -15.72
C TRP A 63 0.80 -9.89 -15.60
N ALA A 64 -0.50 -9.54 -15.39
CA ALA A 64 -1.64 -10.44 -15.46
C ALA A 64 -2.90 -9.70 -15.91
N THR A 65 -3.89 -10.43 -16.43
CA THR A 65 -5.16 -9.83 -16.92
C THR A 65 -5.96 -9.13 -15.81
N TRP A 66 -5.88 -9.63 -14.59
CA TRP A 66 -6.58 -9.08 -13.41
C TRP A 66 -5.86 -7.89 -12.75
N CYS A 67 -4.64 -7.58 -13.18
CA CYS A 67 -3.81 -6.54 -12.59
C CYS A 67 -4.19 -5.15 -13.11
N GLY A 68 -4.90 -4.36 -12.30
CA GLY A 68 -5.29 -2.99 -12.65
C GLY A 68 -4.10 -2.07 -12.99
N PRO A 69 -3.06 -1.98 -12.15
CA PRO A 69 -1.87 -1.19 -12.46
C PRO A 69 -1.13 -1.62 -13.74
N CYS A 70 -1.15 -2.93 -14.08
CA CYS A 70 -0.55 -3.42 -15.31
C CYS A 70 -1.29 -2.88 -16.55
N ARG A 71 -2.61 -2.77 -16.49
CA ARG A 71 -3.41 -2.19 -17.58
C ARG A 71 -3.04 -0.73 -17.86
N VAL A 72 -2.52 -0.02 -16.86
CA VAL A 72 -2.02 1.36 -16.99
C VAL A 72 -0.62 1.38 -17.62
N SER A 73 0.27 0.43 -17.25
CA SER A 73 1.64 0.38 -17.76
C SER A 73 1.76 -0.19 -19.18
N ILE A 74 0.85 -1.08 -19.61
CA ILE A 74 0.89 -1.72 -20.94
C ILE A 74 0.97 -0.70 -22.10
N PRO A 75 0.14 0.35 -22.19
CA PRO A 75 0.25 1.36 -23.24
C PRO A 75 1.61 2.07 -23.26
N HIS A 76 2.15 2.42 -22.08
CA HIS A 76 3.47 3.03 -21.97
C HIS A 76 4.58 2.10 -22.48
N LEU A 77 4.53 0.81 -22.13
CA LEU A 77 5.47 -0.18 -22.66
C LEU A 77 5.35 -0.34 -24.18
N ASN A 78 4.15 -0.20 -24.71
CA ASN A 78 3.92 -0.23 -26.14
C ASN A 78 4.51 1.00 -26.86
N GLU A 79 4.46 2.18 -26.24
CA GLU A 79 5.14 3.38 -26.73
C GLU A 79 6.66 3.16 -26.78
N LEU A 80 7.25 2.60 -25.72
CA LEU A 80 8.67 2.25 -25.69
C LEU A 80 9.01 1.21 -26.77
N HIS A 81 8.16 0.17 -26.94
CA HIS A 81 8.32 -0.82 -28.00
C HIS A 81 8.35 -0.17 -29.38
N LEU A 82 7.35 0.64 -29.71
CA LEU A 82 7.25 1.29 -31.02
C LEU A 82 8.41 2.24 -31.29
N LYS A 83 8.87 2.96 -30.27
CA LYS A 83 9.99 3.92 -30.36
C LYS A 83 11.34 3.26 -30.59
N PHE A 84 11.58 2.11 -29.94
CA PHE A 84 12.92 1.52 -29.88
C PHE A 84 13.06 0.17 -30.59
N LYS A 85 11.99 -0.45 -31.11
CA LYS A 85 12.06 -1.76 -31.82
C LYS A 85 13.07 -1.77 -32.96
N ASP A 86 13.10 -0.72 -33.76
CA ASP A 86 13.99 -0.60 -34.92
C ASP A 86 15.44 -0.28 -34.51
N LYS A 87 15.66 0.11 -33.24
CA LYS A 87 16.96 0.30 -32.62
C LYS A 87 17.48 -0.94 -31.89
N GLY A 88 16.71 -2.05 -31.88
CA GLY A 88 17.13 -3.31 -31.30
C GLY A 88 16.49 -3.64 -29.93
N LEU A 89 15.48 -2.87 -29.46
CA LEU A 89 14.71 -3.24 -28.28
C LEU A 89 13.66 -4.28 -28.61
N VAL A 90 13.62 -5.37 -27.83
CA VAL A 90 12.60 -6.40 -27.84
C VAL A 90 11.82 -6.34 -26.54
N VAL A 91 10.55 -6.00 -26.60
CA VAL A 91 9.65 -6.01 -25.44
C VAL A 91 8.90 -7.33 -25.37
N ILE A 92 8.86 -7.93 -24.17
CA ILE A 92 8.16 -9.19 -23.88
C ILE A 92 7.26 -8.95 -22.66
N GLY A 93 5.96 -9.05 -22.84
CA GLY A 93 4.98 -9.13 -21.76
C GLY A 93 4.84 -10.58 -21.31
N GLN A 94 5.42 -10.90 -20.18
CA GLN A 94 5.38 -12.23 -19.57
C GLN A 94 4.20 -12.28 -18.61
N ASP A 95 3.15 -13.00 -19.00
CA ASP A 95 2.00 -13.25 -18.13
C ASP A 95 2.41 -14.19 -17.00
N VAL A 96 2.09 -13.82 -15.75
CA VAL A 96 2.37 -14.60 -14.55
C VAL A 96 1.19 -14.54 -13.58
N TRP A 97 1.09 -15.53 -12.72
CA TRP A 97 0.08 -15.61 -11.64
C TRP A 97 -1.37 -15.52 -12.14
N GLU A 98 -1.59 -15.90 -13.39
CA GLU A 98 -2.92 -15.89 -13.98
C GLU A 98 -3.81 -17.00 -13.37
N ASN A 99 -5.03 -16.61 -13.00
CA ASN A 99 -6.01 -17.57 -12.47
C ASN A 99 -6.64 -18.42 -13.59
N ASP A 100 -6.76 -17.84 -14.79
CA ASP A 100 -7.38 -18.47 -15.94
C ASP A 100 -6.65 -18.02 -17.22
N ILE A 101 -5.72 -18.83 -17.66
CA ILE A 101 -4.88 -18.56 -18.83
C ILE A 101 -5.69 -18.39 -20.13
N THR A 102 -6.94 -18.88 -20.19
CA THR A 102 -7.79 -18.72 -21.36
C THR A 102 -8.20 -17.27 -21.59
N LYS A 103 -8.11 -16.42 -20.58
CA LYS A 103 -8.43 -14.98 -20.65
C LYS A 103 -7.33 -14.15 -21.30
N VAL A 104 -6.09 -14.66 -21.33
CA VAL A 104 -4.93 -13.87 -21.79
C VAL A 104 -5.05 -13.52 -23.27
N ALA A 105 -5.31 -14.49 -24.14
CA ALA A 105 -5.43 -14.22 -25.59
C ALA A 105 -6.58 -13.27 -25.95
N PRO A 106 -7.80 -13.42 -25.40
CA PRO A 106 -8.86 -12.41 -25.55
C PRO A 106 -8.48 -11.02 -25.07
N PHE A 107 -7.81 -10.92 -23.92
CA PHE A 107 -7.34 -9.65 -23.38
C PHE A 107 -6.33 -8.96 -24.30
N VAL A 108 -5.32 -9.70 -24.79
CA VAL A 108 -4.33 -9.16 -25.74
C VAL A 108 -5.01 -8.66 -27.00
N LYS A 109 -6.00 -9.40 -27.51
CA LYS A 109 -6.80 -8.97 -28.67
C LYS A 109 -7.60 -7.70 -28.38
N GLU A 110 -8.19 -7.56 -27.18
CA GLU A 110 -8.93 -6.38 -26.76
C GLU A 110 -8.01 -5.15 -26.67
N MET A 111 -6.79 -5.34 -26.15
CA MET A 111 -5.78 -4.25 -26.05
C MET A 111 -5.36 -3.73 -27.44
N GLY A 112 -5.35 -4.57 -28.48
CA GLY A 112 -5.10 -4.19 -29.86
C GLY A 112 -3.82 -3.36 -30.03
N GLU A 113 -3.95 -2.16 -30.59
CA GLU A 113 -2.81 -1.26 -30.85
C GLU A 113 -2.09 -0.79 -29.58
N LYS A 114 -2.67 -0.95 -28.40
CA LYS A 114 -2.05 -0.60 -27.13
C LYS A 114 -1.07 -1.65 -26.60
N MET A 115 -1.03 -2.85 -27.24
CA MET A 115 -0.19 -3.96 -26.82
C MET A 115 0.28 -4.75 -28.04
N THR A 116 1.20 -4.19 -28.82
CA THR A 116 1.68 -4.78 -30.10
C THR A 116 2.99 -5.55 -29.94
N TYR A 117 3.58 -5.53 -28.75
CA TYR A 117 4.82 -6.26 -28.44
C TYR A 117 4.53 -7.76 -28.18
N ARG A 118 5.59 -8.54 -27.96
CA ARG A 118 5.49 -9.98 -27.74
C ARG A 118 4.81 -10.29 -26.41
N VAL A 119 3.97 -11.34 -26.39
CA VAL A 119 3.29 -11.80 -25.20
C VAL A 119 3.47 -13.30 -25.03
N ALA A 120 3.90 -13.71 -23.83
CA ALA A 120 4.14 -15.10 -23.49
C ALA A 120 3.43 -15.49 -22.18
N LEU A 121 3.08 -16.77 -22.08
CA LEU A 121 2.55 -17.38 -20.84
C LEU A 121 3.66 -18.06 -20.06
N ASP A 122 3.62 -17.98 -18.75
CA ASP A 122 4.56 -18.68 -17.88
C ASP A 122 4.44 -20.20 -17.98
N LEU A 123 5.53 -20.89 -17.79
CA LEU A 123 5.55 -22.35 -17.68
C LEU A 123 5.18 -22.74 -16.24
N VAL A 124 3.94 -23.22 -16.07
CA VAL A 124 3.42 -23.66 -14.77
C VAL A 124 3.26 -25.16 -14.76
N GLU A 125 4.13 -25.87 -14.03
CA GLU A 125 4.14 -27.33 -13.95
C GLU A 125 3.44 -27.82 -12.66
N LYS A 126 2.13 -27.57 -12.51
CA LYS A 126 1.35 -28.00 -11.32
C LYS A 126 1.30 -29.50 -11.09
N GLU A 127 1.52 -30.29 -12.13
CA GLU A 127 1.62 -31.76 -12.02
C GLU A 127 2.88 -32.20 -11.27
N LYS A 128 3.98 -31.44 -11.41
CA LYS A 128 5.25 -31.67 -10.72
C LYS A 128 5.29 -30.99 -9.34
N ASP A 129 4.76 -29.79 -9.24
CA ASP A 129 4.63 -29.04 -8.00
C ASP A 129 3.29 -28.28 -7.95
N PRO A 130 2.32 -28.76 -7.13
CA PRO A 130 1.02 -28.09 -6.97
C PRO A 130 1.10 -26.66 -6.44
N LYS A 131 2.25 -26.26 -5.84
CA LYS A 131 2.51 -24.92 -5.32
C LYS A 131 3.25 -24.04 -6.31
N SER A 132 3.65 -24.58 -7.47
CA SER A 132 4.37 -23.81 -8.50
C SER A 132 3.56 -22.57 -8.90
N ARG A 133 4.24 -21.45 -8.88
CA ARG A 133 3.73 -20.15 -9.32
C ARG A 133 4.18 -19.79 -10.74
N GLY A 134 4.90 -20.68 -11.39
CA GLY A 134 5.45 -20.50 -12.72
C GLY A 134 6.97 -20.32 -12.73
N ALA A 135 7.62 -20.90 -13.74
CA ALA A 135 9.06 -20.91 -13.83
C ALA A 135 9.69 -19.51 -13.96
N MET A 136 9.06 -18.63 -14.75
CA MET A 136 9.49 -17.24 -14.88
C MET A 136 9.21 -16.45 -13.61
N ALA A 137 8.04 -16.65 -12.99
CA ALA A 137 7.71 -16.03 -11.71
C ALA A 137 8.71 -16.41 -10.61
N GLU A 138 9.20 -17.64 -10.60
CA GLU A 138 10.18 -18.11 -9.61
C GLU A 138 11.60 -17.63 -9.91
N THR A 139 12.07 -17.80 -11.14
CA THR A 139 13.48 -17.55 -11.52
C THR A 139 13.82 -16.08 -11.73
N TRP A 140 12.80 -15.24 -12.03
CA TRP A 140 12.96 -13.80 -12.23
C TRP A 140 12.39 -13.02 -11.06
N MET A 141 11.07 -13.12 -10.84
CA MET A 141 10.35 -12.29 -9.87
C MET A 141 10.77 -12.62 -8.43
N SER A 142 10.55 -13.85 -8.01
CA SER A 142 10.88 -14.29 -6.64
C SER A 142 12.37 -14.20 -6.37
N ALA A 143 13.21 -14.64 -7.34
CA ALA A 143 14.65 -14.56 -7.22
C ALA A 143 15.18 -13.12 -7.08
N ALA A 144 14.51 -12.13 -7.68
CA ALA A 144 14.86 -10.72 -7.55
C ALA A 144 14.14 -10.00 -6.39
N GLY A 145 13.40 -10.74 -5.55
CA GLY A 145 12.61 -10.16 -4.46
C GLY A 145 11.40 -9.35 -4.94
N GLN A 146 11.00 -9.47 -6.20
CA GLN A 146 9.84 -8.81 -6.78
C GLN A 146 8.57 -9.61 -6.43
N ASN A 147 7.77 -9.10 -5.50
CA ASN A 147 6.59 -9.81 -4.99
C ASN A 147 5.27 -9.25 -5.52
N GLY A 148 5.31 -8.33 -6.47
CA GLY A 148 4.17 -7.66 -7.07
C GLY A 148 4.34 -7.42 -8.57
N ILE A 149 3.22 -7.22 -9.24
CA ILE A 149 3.14 -6.82 -10.65
C ILE A 149 2.44 -5.45 -10.76
N PRO A 150 2.82 -4.62 -11.77
CA PRO A 150 3.81 -4.91 -12.80
C PRO A 150 5.25 -4.77 -12.31
N SER A 151 6.14 -5.60 -12.81
CA SER A 151 7.59 -5.50 -12.61
C SER A 151 8.29 -5.74 -13.94
N ALA A 152 9.40 -5.07 -14.19
CA ALA A 152 10.11 -5.19 -15.45
C ALA A 152 11.63 -5.31 -15.25
N PHE A 153 12.26 -6.00 -16.18
CA PHE A 153 13.69 -6.28 -16.21
C PHE A 153 14.25 -5.88 -17.57
N LEU A 154 15.25 -5.02 -17.57
CA LEU A 154 15.97 -4.66 -18.81
C LEU A 154 17.24 -5.49 -18.91
N VAL A 155 17.38 -6.27 -19.99
CA VAL A 155 18.53 -7.13 -20.26
C VAL A 155 19.35 -6.52 -21.38
N ASN A 156 20.64 -6.31 -21.14
CA ASN A 156 21.54 -5.73 -22.11
C ASN A 156 22.03 -6.74 -23.17
N LYS A 157 22.81 -6.27 -24.14
CA LYS A 157 23.38 -7.07 -25.23
C LYS A 157 24.33 -8.18 -24.76
N GLN A 158 24.85 -8.10 -23.54
CA GLN A 158 25.68 -9.13 -22.92
C GLN A 158 24.85 -10.20 -22.18
N GLY A 159 23.50 -10.11 -22.22
CA GLY A 159 22.61 -10.99 -21.50
C GLY A 159 22.62 -10.78 -19.99
N ARG A 160 23.04 -9.60 -19.51
CA ARG A 160 23.03 -9.23 -18.09
C ARG A 160 21.84 -8.30 -17.81
N ILE A 161 21.28 -8.43 -16.62
CA ILE A 161 20.23 -7.52 -16.13
C ILE A 161 20.86 -6.14 -15.91
N ALA A 162 20.39 -5.16 -16.67
CA ALA A 162 20.84 -3.77 -16.57
C ALA A 162 19.96 -2.97 -15.59
N TRP A 163 18.67 -3.30 -15.49
CA TRP A 163 17.72 -2.59 -14.62
C TRP A 163 16.57 -3.50 -14.20
N ILE A 164 16.06 -3.26 -12.97
CA ILE A 164 14.89 -3.92 -12.39
C ILE A 164 14.02 -2.84 -11.74
N GLY A 165 12.70 -2.85 -11.99
CA GLY A 165 11.79 -1.92 -11.33
C GLY A 165 10.37 -1.93 -11.88
N HIS A 166 9.57 -0.96 -11.44
CA HIS A 166 8.23 -0.75 -11.96
C HIS A 166 8.31 -0.12 -13.36
N PRO A 167 7.62 -0.65 -14.40
CA PRO A 167 7.79 -0.21 -15.80
C PRO A 167 7.58 1.30 -16.00
N MET A 168 6.68 1.94 -15.22
CA MET A 168 6.46 3.38 -15.30
C MET A 168 7.63 4.23 -14.78
N THR A 169 8.63 3.63 -14.13
CA THR A 169 9.83 4.33 -13.64
C THR A 169 11.05 4.11 -14.55
N LEU A 170 10.90 3.31 -15.62
CA LEU A 170 11.95 3.10 -16.60
C LEU A 170 12.03 4.31 -17.54
N GLU A 171 13.09 5.08 -17.39
CA GLU A 171 13.32 6.26 -18.22
C GLU A 171 13.84 5.88 -19.61
N GLU A 172 13.40 6.57 -20.64
CA GLU A 172 13.85 6.37 -22.02
C GLU A 172 15.37 6.49 -22.17
N LYS A 173 16.00 7.46 -21.47
CA LYS A 173 17.45 7.63 -21.49
C LYS A 173 18.21 6.39 -20.99
N THR A 174 17.61 5.62 -20.07
CA THR A 174 18.19 4.35 -19.60
C THR A 174 18.17 3.32 -20.72
N ILE A 175 17.05 3.20 -21.45
CA ILE A 175 16.94 2.30 -22.60
C ILE A 175 17.97 2.71 -23.69
N GLU A 176 18.07 3.99 -23.99
CA GLU A 176 19.03 4.53 -24.97
C GLU A 176 20.46 4.18 -24.58
N ALA A 177 20.86 4.45 -23.34
CA ALA A 177 22.21 4.14 -22.87
C ALA A 177 22.53 2.63 -22.92
N VAL A 178 21.54 1.76 -22.63
CA VAL A 178 21.72 0.29 -22.73
C VAL A 178 21.83 -0.15 -24.18
N LEU A 179 21.03 0.43 -25.10
CA LEU A 179 21.10 0.18 -26.54
C LEU A 179 22.44 0.61 -27.13
N ASP A 180 22.94 1.77 -26.71
CA ASP A 180 24.20 2.35 -27.21
C ASP A 180 25.43 1.73 -26.51
N GLY A 181 25.24 0.89 -25.49
CA GLY A 181 26.32 0.25 -24.74
C GLY A 181 27.09 1.19 -23.80
N THR A 182 26.55 2.38 -23.51
CA THR A 182 27.16 3.39 -22.61
C THR A 182 26.64 3.27 -21.16
N TYR A 183 25.67 2.37 -20.91
CA TYR A 183 25.09 2.17 -19.59
C TYR A 183 26.05 1.46 -18.65
N ASP A 184 26.36 2.10 -17.52
CA ASP A 184 27.24 1.53 -16.49
C ASP A 184 26.45 0.58 -15.58
N VAL A 185 26.49 -0.71 -15.93
CA VAL A 185 25.79 -1.78 -15.19
C VAL A 185 26.35 -1.98 -13.78
N GLU A 186 27.65 -1.78 -13.57
CA GLU A 186 28.27 -1.97 -12.24
C GLU A 186 27.86 -0.86 -11.27
N LYS A 187 27.79 0.38 -11.76
CA LYS A 187 27.24 1.49 -11.00
C LYS A 187 25.76 1.24 -10.66
N ALA A 188 24.97 0.85 -11.66
CA ALA A 188 23.56 0.53 -11.47
C ALA A 188 23.34 -0.62 -10.47
N ALA A 189 24.19 -1.65 -10.50
CA ALA A 189 24.14 -2.74 -9.53
C ALA A 189 24.41 -2.26 -8.10
N THR A 190 25.38 -1.37 -7.93
CA THR A 190 25.69 -0.75 -6.63
C THR A 190 24.51 0.07 -6.10
N GLU A 191 23.93 0.91 -6.95
CA GLU A 191 22.76 1.75 -6.61
C GLU A 191 21.53 0.89 -6.29
N PHE A 192 21.28 -0.16 -7.07
CA PHE A 192 20.20 -1.11 -6.83
C PHE A 192 20.36 -1.82 -5.49
N ALA A 193 21.56 -2.36 -5.20
CA ALA A 193 21.83 -3.00 -3.90
C ALA A 193 21.63 -2.03 -2.72
N ALA A 194 22.06 -0.79 -2.87
CA ALA A 194 21.85 0.24 -1.84
C ALA A 194 20.36 0.59 -1.68
N SER A 195 19.56 0.64 -2.76
CA SER A 195 18.12 0.89 -2.68
C SER A 195 17.38 -0.28 -2.01
N GLN A 196 17.71 -1.51 -2.36
CA GLN A 196 17.14 -2.73 -1.74
C GLN A 196 17.43 -2.77 -0.23
N LYS A 197 18.66 -2.44 0.15
CA LYS A 197 19.02 -2.38 1.57
C LYS A 197 18.17 -1.33 2.32
N ARG A 198 18.03 -0.12 1.77
CA ARG A 198 17.19 0.93 2.37
C ARG A 198 15.72 0.51 2.47
N GLU A 199 15.19 -0.18 1.46
CA GLU A 199 13.81 -0.68 1.48
C GLU A 199 13.60 -1.71 2.58
N LEU A 200 14.52 -2.67 2.73
CA LEU A 200 14.47 -3.68 3.79
C LEU A 200 14.59 -3.04 5.20
N GLU A 201 15.48 -2.08 5.37
CA GLU A 201 15.62 -1.32 6.62
C GLU A 201 14.34 -0.56 6.94
N MET A 202 13.77 0.15 5.97
CA MET A 202 12.53 0.89 6.14
C MET A 202 11.36 -0.04 6.48
N ARG A 203 11.24 -1.16 5.77
CA ARG A 203 10.22 -2.18 6.06
C ARG A 203 10.34 -2.71 7.49
N SER A 204 11.57 -2.99 7.96
CA SER A 204 11.81 -3.41 9.34
C SER A 204 11.35 -2.35 10.33
N LEU A 205 11.68 -1.07 10.10
CA LEU A 205 11.25 0.04 10.96
C LEU A 205 9.72 0.17 11.04
N TYR A 206 9.01 0.03 9.90
CA TYR A 206 7.54 0.01 9.89
C TYR A 206 6.96 -1.20 10.63
N MET A 207 7.60 -2.37 10.54
CA MET A 207 7.16 -3.53 11.30
C MET A 207 7.33 -3.33 12.82
N ASP A 208 8.46 -2.77 13.25
CA ASP A 208 8.71 -2.43 14.66
C ASP A 208 7.69 -1.40 15.17
N LEU A 209 7.44 -0.34 14.40
CA LEU A 209 6.42 0.66 14.71
C LEU A 209 5.03 0.02 14.88
N ASN A 210 4.60 -0.78 13.90
CA ASN A 210 3.30 -1.44 13.94
C ASN A 210 3.18 -2.41 15.14
N LYS A 211 4.23 -3.15 15.45
CA LYS A 211 4.29 -4.03 16.62
C LYS A 211 4.15 -3.24 17.91
N ALA A 212 4.91 -2.16 18.08
CA ALA A 212 4.85 -1.29 19.25
C ALA A 212 3.48 -0.62 19.41
N MET A 213 2.90 -0.10 18.33
CA MET A 213 1.55 0.50 18.29
C MET A 213 0.47 -0.50 18.74
N ARG A 214 0.49 -1.73 18.20
CA ARG A 214 -0.46 -2.78 18.60
C ARG A 214 -0.31 -3.20 20.06
N ALA A 215 0.92 -3.25 20.55
CA ALA A 215 1.23 -3.56 21.95
C ALA A 215 0.95 -2.37 22.89
N LYS A 216 0.59 -1.20 22.36
CA LYS A 216 0.48 0.07 23.11
C LYS A 216 1.77 0.42 23.88
N ASN A 217 2.92 -0.03 23.37
CA ASN A 217 4.22 0.38 23.88
C ASN A 217 4.62 1.68 23.17
N TRP A 218 4.19 2.79 23.74
CA TRP A 218 4.29 4.10 23.12
C TRP A 218 5.72 4.63 23.05
N ASP A 219 6.60 4.24 23.98
CA ASP A 219 8.01 4.65 23.96
C ASP A 219 8.76 3.95 22.82
N ASP A 220 8.54 2.65 22.61
CA ASP A 220 9.10 1.93 21.46
C ASP A 220 8.50 2.43 20.14
N ALA A 221 7.21 2.78 20.12
CA ALA A 221 6.56 3.36 18.95
C ALA A 221 7.17 4.73 18.58
N ASP A 222 7.40 5.58 19.55
CA ASP A 222 8.05 6.90 19.35
C ASP A 222 9.48 6.74 18.85
N ALA A 223 10.25 5.83 19.45
CA ALA A 223 11.61 5.51 19.00
C ALA A 223 11.66 4.95 17.57
N ALA A 224 10.72 4.08 17.20
CA ALA A 224 10.62 3.54 15.85
C ALA A 224 10.23 4.63 14.84
N LEU A 225 9.24 5.47 15.19
CA LEU A 225 8.81 6.59 14.36
C LEU A 225 9.94 7.60 14.14
N ALA A 226 10.72 7.94 15.16
CA ALA A 226 11.86 8.84 15.02
C ALA A 226 12.92 8.32 14.04
N LYS A 227 13.15 6.99 14.01
CA LYS A 227 14.05 6.37 13.04
C LYS A 227 13.48 6.45 11.60
N ILE A 228 12.18 6.23 11.43
CA ILE A 228 11.50 6.37 10.13
C ILE A 228 11.62 7.81 9.63
N GLU A 229 11.28 8.81 10.47
CA GLU A 229 11.35 10.22 10.09
C GLU A 229 12.77 10.65 9.72
N LYS A 230 13.79 10.13 10.41
CA LYS A 230 15.19 10.39 10.06
C LYS A 230 15.58 9.79 8.70
N ALA A 231 15.00 8.64 8.33
CA ALA A 231 15.28 7.96 7.08
C ALA A 231 14.49 8.52 5.89
N LEU A 232 13.36 9.20 6.15
CA LEU A 232 12.54 9.84 5.11
C LEU A 232 13.11 11.19 4.67
N PRO A 233 12.94 11.55 3.37
CA PRO A 233 13.12 12.92 2.89
C PRO A 233 12.28 13.91 3.72
N GLU A 234 12.75 15.14 3.84
CA GLU A 234 12.10 16.16 4.69
C GLU A 234 10.63 16.39 4.28
N GLU A 235 10.37 16.46 2.99
CA GLU A 235 9.04 16.65 2.39
C GLU A 235 8.07 15.48 2.64
N GLU A 236 8.57 14.32 3.04
CA GLU A 236 7.73 13.14 3.33
C GLU A 236 7.43 12.96 4.82
N ARG A 237 8.16 13.65 5.70
CA ARG A 237 8.01 13.50 7.16
C ARG A 237 6.64 13.91 7.66
N ASP A 238 6.02 14.90 7.02
CA ASP A 238 4.68 15.38 7.38
C ASP A 238 3.61 14.29 7.27
N ARG A 239 3.82 13.28 6.41
CA ARG A 239 2.93 12.12 6.30
C ARG A 239 2.86 11.30 7.59
N MET A 240 3.87 11.41 8.45
CA MET A 240 3.91 10.72 9.74
C MET A 240 3.19 11.49 10.85
N GLY A 241 2.70 12.69 10.59
CA GLY A 241 2.11 13.58 11.58
C GLY A 241 0.95 12.95 12.37
N MET A 242 0.04 12.25 11.71
CA MET A 242 -1.07 11.55 12.38
C MET A 242 -0.59 10.37 13.22
N THR A 243 0.44 9.66 12.79
CA THR A 243 1.05 8.58 13.58
C THR A 243 1.67 9.16 14.85
N ARG A 244 2.39 10.27 14.75
CA ARG A 244 2.96 10.97 15.89
C ARG A 244 1.88 11.49 16.84
N PHE A 245 0.80 12.07 16.32
CA PHE A 245 -0.37 12.47 17.12
C PHE A 245 -0.92 11.28 17.93
N ASN A 246 -1.08 10.11 17.31
CA ASN A 246 -1.58 8.90 17.96
C ASN A 246 -0.64 8.42 19.08
N ILE A 247 0.67 8.50 18.88
CA ILE A 247 1.66 8.12 19.89
C ILE A 247 1.61 9.09 21.08
N LEU A 248 1.55 10.41 20.83
CA LEU A 248 1.44 11.42 21.88
C LEU A 248 0.18 11.21 22.72
N ILE A 249 -0.96 10.96 22.10
CA ILE A 249 -2.20 10.61 22.81
C ILE A 249 -2.01 9.34 23.66
N GLY A 250 -1.39 8.31 23.10
CA GLY A 250 -1.14 7.05 23.80
C GLY A 250 -0.21 7.22 25.01
N ARG A 251 0.76 8.12 24.94
CA ARG A 251 1.67 8.52 26.04
C ARG A 251 1.01 9.47 27.04
N LYS A 252 -0.23 9.88 26.81
CA LYS A 252 -0.95 10.91 27.56
C LYS A 252 -0.29 12.30 27.54
N ASP A 253 0.53 12.56 26.50
CA ASP A 253 1.03 13.91 26.22
C ASP A 253 -0.02 14.68 25.41
N PHE A 254 -1.12 15.02 26.08
CA PHE A 254 -2.26 15.72 25.44
C PHE A 254 -1.87 17.11 24.96
N LYS A 255 -1.03 17.81 25.69
CA LYS A 255 -0.55 19.13 25.30
C LYS A 255 0.25 19.07 24.00
N GLY A 256 1.21 18.16 23.90
CA GLY A 256 2.00 17.95 22.68
C GLY A 256 1.14 17.50 21.51
N ALA A 257 0.19 16.57 21.76
CA ALA A 257 -0.74 16.09 20.76
C ALA A 257 -1.60 17.21 20.14
N TYR A 258 -2.19 18.07 20.96
CA TYR A 258 -3.07 19.14 20.46
C TYR A 258 -2.29 20.29 19.80
N GLN A 259 -1.07 20.56 20.26
CA GLN A 259 -0.18 21.48 19.55
C GLN A 259 0.19 20.94 18.16
N LEU A 260 0.46 19.65 18.04
CA LEU A 260 0.73 19.00 16.76
C LEU A 260 -0.54 19.00 15.89
N ALA A 261 -1.70 18.63 16.43
CA ALA A 261 -2.97 18.65 15.70
C ALA A 261 -3.26 20.03 15.10
N SER A 262 -3.04 21.11 15.84
CA SER A 262 -3.20 22.48 15.32
C SER A 262 -2.24 22.76 14.16
N LYS A 263 -0.96 22.37 14.26
CA LYS A 263 0.02 22.55 13.17
C LYS A 263 -0.36 21.76 11.92
N LEU A 264 -0.79 20.51 12.09
CA LEU A 264 -1.24 19.67 10.96
C LEU A 264 -2.49 20.24 10.29
N ALA A 265 -3.42 20.74 11.09
CA ALA A 265 -4.63 21.41 10.59
C ALA A 265 -4.30 22.69 9.81
N ASP A 266 -3.35 23.50 10.30
CA ASP A 266 -2.92 24.73 9.63
C ASP A 266 -2.21 24.41 8.29
N ALA A 267 -1.40 23.35 8.24
CA ALA A 267 -0.76 22.86 7.01
C ALA A 267 -1.78 22.36 5.97
N GLN A 268 -2.91 21.81 6.42
CA GLN A 268 -4.00 21.32 5.58
C GLN A 268 -5.29 22.14 5.75
N LYS A 269 -5.16 23.46 5.90
CA LYS A 269 -6.25 24.38 6.22
C LYS A 269 -7.44 24.36 5.26
N ASP A 270 -7.22 23.95 4.02
CA ASP A 270 -8.25 23.91 2.96
C ASP A 270 -8.77 22.48 2.69
N ASN A 271 -8.35 21.49 3.48
CA ASN A 271 -8.80 20.11 3.39
C ASN A 271 -9.91 19.84 4.43
N ALA A 272 -11.17 19.96 4.01
CA ALA A 272 -12.34 19.78 4.88
C ALA A 272 -12.34 18.42 5.61
N MET A 273 -11.99 17.34 4.90
CA MET A 273 -11.99 15.99 5.47
C MET A 273 -10.92 15.81 6.54
N PHE A 274 -9.74 16.40 6.34
CA PHE A 274 -8.67 16.33 7.34
C PHE A 274 -9.02 17.13 8.60
N GLN A 275 -9.59 18.34 8.44
CA GLN A 275 -10.11 19.13 9.56
C GLN A 275 -11.16 18.35 10.35
N ASN A 276 -12.10 17.73 9.65
CA ASN A 276 -13.16 16.92 10.24
C ASN A 276 -12.60 15.69 10.99
N GLN A 277 -11.66 14.97 10.39
CA GLN A 277 -11.04 13.80 11.01
C GLN A 277 -10.37 14.13 12.34
N LEU A 278 -9.59 15.20 12.38
CA LEU A 278 -8.95 15.66 13.63
C LEU A 278 -9.99 16.06 14.69
N ALA A 279 -11.02 16.81 14.29
CA ALA A 279 -12.09 17.21 15.20
C ALA A 279 -12.81 15.98 15.78
N TRP A 280 -13.14 15.02 14.94
CA TRP A 280 -13.77 13.78 15.33
C TRP A 280 -12.90 12.96 16.29
N ASP A 281 -11.62 12.79 15.97
CA ASP A 281 -10.68 12.06 16.82
C ASP A 281 -10.58 12.70 18.22
N ILE A 282 -10.49 14.02 18.32
CA ILE A 282 -10.45 14.72 19.60
C ILE A 282 -11.78 14.54 20.34
N ALA A 283 -12.92 14.60 19.65
CA ALA A 283 -14.22 14.54 20.28
C ALA A 283 -14.64 13.12 20.73
N THR A 284 -14.28 12.07 19.97
CA THR A 284 -14.91 10.74 20.14
C THR A 284 -13.96 9.64 20.56
N ARG A 285 -12.63 9.84 20.51
CA ARG A 285 -11.67 8.77 20.82
C ARG A 285 -11.91 8.18 22.20
N LYS A 286 -12.14 6.86 22.26
CA LYS A 286 -12.34 6.13 23.51
C LYS A 286 -11.11 6.21 24.40
N GLY A 287 -11.33 6.40 25.71
CA GLY A 287 -10.23 6.44 26.72
C GLY A 287 -9.39 7.73 26.69
N LEU A 288 -9.81 8.76 25.96
CA LEU A 288 -9.16 10.07 26.02
C LEU A 288 -9.57 10.82 27.28
N GLU A 289 -8.65 10.97 28.21
CA GLU A 289 -8.90 11.56 29.53
C GLU A 289 -9.08 13.07 29.48
N GLU A 290 -8.35 13.73 28.57
CA GLU A 290 -8.42 15.18 28.35
C GLU A 290 -8.73 15.50 26.90
N ARG A 291 -9.79 16.26 26.65
CA ARG A 291 -10.22 16.66 25.30
C ARG A 291 -10.06 18.16 25.13
N ASP A 292 -9.35 18.59 24.09
CA ASP A 292 -9.32 19.99 23.69
C ASP A 292 -10.57 20.29 22.84
N LEU A 293 -11.71 20.45 23.52
CA LEU A 293 -12.98 20.78 22.87
C LEU A 293 -12.97 22.13 22.14
N PRO A 294 -12.29 23.18 22.64
CA PRO A 294 -12.07 24.40 21.86
C PRO A 294 -11.39 24.17 20.52
N LEU A 295 -10.31 23.35 20.49
CA LEU A 295 -9.64 22.98 19.23
C LEU A 295 -10.57 22.14 18.34
N ALA A 296 -11.24 21.14 18.90
CA ALA A 296 -12.19 20.32 18.15
C ALA A 296 -13.30 21.17 17.49
N GLU A 297 -13.84 22.16 18.21
CA GLU A 297 -14.84 23.10 17.65
C GLU A 297 -14.27 23.91 16.49
N LYS A 298 -13.09 24.51 16.68
CA LYS A 298 -12.41 25.29 15.61
C LYS A 298 -12.26 24.46 14.34
N LEU A 299 -11.82 23.23 14.48
CA LEU A 299 -11.57 22.32 13.36
C LEU A 299 -12.88 21.87 12.68
N ALA A 300 -13.90 21.48 13.47
CA ALA A 300 -15.18 21.04 12.95
C ALA A 300 -15.91 22.19 12.23
N LEU A 301 -15.87 23.41 12.77
CA LEU A 301 -16.45 24.59 12.11
C LEU A 301 -15.70 24.96 10.84
N ARG A 302 -14.36 24.83 10.81
CA ARG A 302 -13.58 25.03 9.58
C ARG A 302 -13.95 24.00 8.51
N ALA A 303 -14.09 22.73 8.87
CA ALA A 303 -14.55 21.68 7.96
C ALA A 303 -15.94 22.02 7.40
N ASN A 304 -16.85 22.45 8.26
CA ASN A 304 -18.21 22.83 7.87
C ASN A 304 -18.25 24.06 6.94
N GLU A 305 -17.39 25.04 7.16
CA GLU A 305 -17.23 26.18 6.25
C GLU A 305 -16.76 25.75 4.87
N LEU A 306 -15.71 24.92 4.80
CA LEU A 306 -15.14 24.40 3.56
C LEU A 306 -16.14 23.55 2.77
N SER A 307 -16.97 22.74 3.45
CA SER A 307 -18.04 21.96 2.83
C SER A 307 -19.30 22.77 2.52
N LYS A 308 -19.30 24.06 2.88
CA LYS A 308 -20.47 24.98 2.74
C LYS A 308 -21.72 24.45 3.44
N GLY A 309 -21.55 23.72 4.55
CA GLY A 309 -22.64 23.13 5.32
C GLY A 309 -23.41 22.03 4.58
N ARG A 310 -22.80 21.35 3.61
CA ARG A 310 -23.46 20.36 2.74
C ARG A 310 -22.98 18.93 2.94
N ASP A 311 -22.19 18.68 3.96
CA ASP A 311 -21.68 17.36 4.28
C ASP A 311 -22.27 16.87 5.60
N ALA A 312 -23.03 15.79 5.54
CA ALA A 312 -23.75 15.24 6.69
C ALA A 312 -22.81 14.74 7.80
N ALA A 313 -21.68 14.11 7.44
CA ALA A 313 -20.70 13.61 8.41
C ALA A 313 -19.96 14.75 9.12
N ILE A 314 -19.69 15.83 8.42
CA ILE A 314 -19.10 17.05 9.03
C ILE A 314 -20.08 17.70 9.99
N LEU A 315 -21.37 17.78 9.62
CA LEU A 315 -22.41 18.33 10.50
C LEU A 315 -22.61 17.47 11.76
N ASP A 316 -22.54 16.15 11.65
CA ASP A 316 -22.54 15.21 12.77
C ASP A 316 -21.37 15.47 13.72
N THR A 317 -20.17 15.68 13.17
CA THR A 317 -18.98 16.04 13.96
C THR A 317 -19.18 17.35 14.72
N VAL A 318 -19.72 18.39 14.06
CA VAL A 318 -20.02 19.67 14.72
C VAL A 318 -21.05 19.48 15.84
N ALA A 319 -22.08 18.68 15.58
CA ALA A 319 -23.10 18.36 16.58
C ALA A 319 -22.50 17.64 17.80
N ARG A 320 -21.63 16.65 17.57
CA ARG A 320 -20.90 15.91 18.62
C ARG A 320 -20.10 16.84 19.50
N VAL A 321 -19.30 17.74 18.90
CA VAL A 321 -18.50 18.70 19.64
C VAL A 321 -19.38 19.63 20.50
N TYR A 322 -20.46 20.16 19.97
CA TYR A 322 -21.39 20.99 20.73
C TYR A 322 -22.07 20.21 21.87
N PHE A 323 -22.41 18.96 21.65
CA PHE A 323 -22.97 18.11 22.70
C PHE A 323 -21.98 17.95 23.87
N LEU A 324 -20.73 17.62 23.58
CA LEU A 324 -19.67 17.47 24.59
C LEU A 324 -19.35 18.77 25.32
N LYS A 325 -19.55 19.92 24.70
CA LYS A 325 -19.46 21.26 25.33
C LYS A 325 -20.67 21.62 26.17
N GLY A 326 -21.72 20.77 26.22
CA GLY A 326 -22.97 21.07 26.92
C GLY A 326 -23.94 21.98 26.17
N GLU A 327 -23.63 22.33 24.93
CA GLU A 327 -24.45 23.22 24.09
C GLU A 327 -25.55 22.42 23.35
N LYS A 328 -26.44 21.78 24.13
CA LYS A 328 -27.44 20.81 23.66
C LYS A 328 -28.27 21.32 22.48
N LYS A 329 -28.73 22.57 22.52
CA LYS A 329 -29.57 23.15 21.46
C LYS A 329 -28.81 23.13 20.12
N LYS A 330 -27.57 23.62 20.11
CA LYS A 330 -26.76 23.63 18.89
C LYS A 330 -26.47 22.20 18.40
N ALA A 331 -26.19 21.26 19.32
CA ALA A 331 -25.98 19.86 18.98
C ALA A 331 -27.20 19.29 18.23
N VAL A 332 -28.41 19.50 18.75
CA VAL A 332 -29.65 19.05 18.10
C VAL A 332 -29.85 19.73 16.74
N ASP A 333 -29.63 21.05 16.65
CA ASP A 333 -29.80 21.81 15.40
C ASP A 333 -28.86 21.32 14.30
N PHE A 334 -27.58 21.07 14.61
CA PHE A 334 -26.61 20.54 13.64
C PHE A 334 -26.87 19.09 13.28
N GLN A 335 -27.27 18.25 14.26
CA GLN A 335 -27.60 16.85 14.02
C GLN A 335 -28.86 16.71 13.14
N GLN A 336 -29.84 17.57 13.31
CA GLN A 336 -31.02 17.57 12.43
C GLN A 336 -30.61 17.86 10.97
N LYS A 337 -29.74 18.83 10.75
CA LYS A 337 -29.20 19.12 9.40
C LYS A 337 -28.43 17.93 8.82
N ALA A 338 -27.66 17.20 9.66
CA ALA A 338 -26.97 15.99 9.24
C ALA A 338 -27.97 14.91 8.77
N VAL A 339 -29.05 14.69 9.53
CA VAL A 339 -30.14 13.77 9.15
C VAL A 339 -30.82 14.16 7.85
N ASP A 340 -31.04 15.46 7.65
CA ASP A 340 -31.73 15.99 6.44
C ASP A 340 -30.90 15.78 5.18
N LEU A 341 -29.56 15.83 5.28
CA LEU A 341 -28.61 15.68 4.16
C LEU A 341 -28.09 14.25 3.98
N ALA A 342 -28.30 13.38 4.96
CA ALA A 342 -27.78 12.00 4.93
C ALA A 342 -28.45 11.17 3.83
N ASP A 343 -27.66 10.30 3.21
CA ASP A 343 -28.16 9.23 2.35
C ASP A 343 -28.95 8.18 3.16
N ALA A 344 -29.57 7.23 2.46
CA ALA A 344 -30.43 6.23 3.09
C ALA A 344 -29.69 5.36 4.13
N ASP A 345 -28.40 5.08 3.90
CA ASP A 345 -27.60 4.20 4.75
C ASP A 345 -27.19 4.91 6.05
N ALA A 346 -26.73 6.15 5.98
CA ALA A 346 -26.31 6.95 7.14
C ALA A 346 -27.49 7.54 7.93
N LYS A 347 -28.62 7.77 7.29
CA LYS A 347 -29.77 8.48 7.86
C LYS A 347 -30.28 7.85 9.17
N LYS A 348 -30.34 6.52 9.24
CA LYS A 348 -30.80 5.80 10.43
C LYS A 348 -29.87 6.05 11.63
N ALA A 349 -28.57 5.98 11.43
CA ALA A 349 -27.57 6.20 12.48
C ALA A 349 -27.61 7.65 12.98
N PHE A 350 -27.65 8.62 12.07
CA PHE A 350 -27.74 10.04 12.44
C PHE A 350 -29.05 10.39 13.14
N HIS A 351 -30.15 9.75 12.78
CA HIS A 351 -31.42 9.91 13.48
C HIS A 351 -31.35 9.38 14.92
N ALA A 352 -30.73 8.22 15.12
CA ALA A 352 -30.53 7.66 16.49
C ALA A 352 -29.67 8.61 17.35
N THR A 353 -28.62 9.19 16.77
CA THR A 353 -27.78 10.21 17.40
C THR A 353 -28.60 11.46 17.77
N LEU A 354 -29.47 11.92 16.88
CA LEU A 354 -30.35 13.08 17.11
C LEU A 354 -31.28 12.83 18.33
N GLU A 355 -31.92 11.67 18.41
CA GLU A 355 -32.79 11.35 19.52
C GLU A 355 -32.00 11.27 20.85
N SER A 356 -30.80 10.68 20.83
CA SER A 356 -29.92 10.68 21.99
C SER A 356 -29.61 12.09 22.50
N TYR A 357 -29.30 13.02 21.58
CA TYR A 357 -29.05 14.42 21.94
C TYR A 357 -30.30 15.13 22.50
N LYS A 358 -31.50 14.86 21.94
CA LYS A 358 -32.76 15.37 22.47
C LYS A 358 -33.02 14.89 23.91
N GLU A 359 -32.62 13.65 24.20
CA GLU A 359 -32.72 13.10 25.55
C GLU A 359 -31.57 13.57 26.48
N GLY A 360 -30.55 14.23 25.95
CA GLY A 360 -29.36 14.64 26.70
C GLY A 360 -28.41 13.49 27.01
N LYS A 361 -28.46 12.41 26.21
CA LYS A 361 -27.60 11.24 26.33
C LYS A 361 -26.52 11.27 25.26
N GLU A 362 -25.31 10.83 25.62
CA GLU A 362 -24.28 10.60 24.63
C GLU A 362 -24.69 9.41 23.74
N PRO A 363 -24.63 9.55 22.39
CA PRO A 363 -24.98 8.46 21.51
C PRO A 363 -24.01 7.29 21.72
N ASN A 364 -24.52 6.08 21.65
CA ASN A 364 -23.68 4.88 21.65
C ASN A 364 -22.71 4.98 20.48
N SER A 365 -21.40 5.01 20.74
CA SER A 365 -20.41 4.83 19.72
C SER A 365 -20.58 3.40 19.20
N GLU A 366 -21.10 3.22 18.00
CA GLU A 366 -21.02 1.92 17.32
C GLU A 366 -19.56 1.50 17.27
N GLU A 367 -19.31 0.22 17.64
CA GLU A 367 -18.00 -0.39 17.72
C GLU A 367 -17.35 -0.54 16.35
#